data_4f6f5cdbe656ccc18fd3d3a2f6edc6bb
#
_entry.id   4f6f5cdbe656ccc18fd3d3a2f6edc6bb
#
_cell.length_a   1.000
_cell.length_b   1.000
_cell.length_c   1.000
_cell.angle_alpha   90.00
_cell.angle_beta   90.00
_cell.angle_gamma   90.00
#
_symmetry.space_group_name_H-M   'P 1'
#
loop_
_entity.id
_entity.type
_entity.pdbx_description
1 polymer ?
#
loop_
_entity_poly.entity_id
_entity_poly.type
_entity_poly.pdbx_seq_one_letter_code
_entity_poly.pdbx_strand_id
1 'polypeptide(L)'
;MKKYLFLFVTAVSLALFSGRAHAQRYLPGMKGVELRGGFANGSKSPLNYYTGFAVSGYTPKANRWVIGAEYLMKNYGYRDASVPRAQFTAEGGYYLKFLSDPTKTVFLSVGGSALAGYETVNWGERILYDGSRLLAKDAFVYGGAITLELEAYVTDHIVLLAAIRERVLWGSSLDLFTTQFGLGVKFIIH
;
A
#
# COMPACT_ATOMS: atom_id res chain seq x y z
N MET A 1 -0.66 1.51 25.96
CA MET A 1 -1.09 1.10 24.60
C MET A 1 -2.62 1.10 24.47
N LYS A 2 -3.42 0.46 25.34
CA LYS A 2 -4.89 0.38 25.23
C LYS A 2 -5.59 1.76 25.20
N LYS A 3 -5.10 2.76 25.97
CA LYS A 3 -5.66 4.13 26.02
C LYS A 3 -5.54 4.88 24.69
N TYR A 4 -4.41 4.75 23.99
CA TYR A 4 -4.19 5.42 22.69
C TYR A 4 -5.00 4.75 21.58
N LEU A 5 -5.17 3.43 21.65
CA LEU A 5 -6.03 2.70 20.73
C LEU A 5 -7.50 3.14 20.87
N PHE A 6 -7.97 3.28 22.12
CA PHE A 6 -9.32 3.77 22.40
C PHE A 6 -9.53 5.21 21.91
N LEU A 7 -8.57 6.12 22.17
CA LEU A 7 -8.59 7.50 21.66
C LEU A 7 -8.61 7.55 20.13
N PHE A 8 -7.81 6.71 19.47
CA PHE A 8 -7.78 6.63 18.02
C PHE A 8 -9.11 6.14 17.45
N VAL A 9 -9.67 5.06 18.01
CA VAL A 9 -10.99 4.52 17.61
C VAL A 9 -12.10 5.54 17.84
N THR A 10 -12.06 6.28 18.96
CA THR A 10 -13.05 7.32 19.26
C THR A 10 -12.91 8.51 18.32
N ALA A 11 -11.69 8.94 18.00
CA ALA A 11 -11.45 10.02 17.04
C ALA A 11 -11.91 9.65 15.62
N VAL A 12 -11.66 8.42 15.18
CA VAL A 12 -12.11 7.89 13.89
C VAL A 12 -13.63 7.78 13.86
N SER A 13 -14.28 7.30 14.93
CA SER A 13 -15.74 7.23 14.99
C SER A 13 -16.39 8.61 15.02
N LEU A 14 -15.84 9.59 15.76
CA LEU A 14 -16.33 10.98 15.73
C LEU A 14 -16.17 11.64 14.35
N ALA A 15 -15.08 11.37 13.65
CA ALA A 15 -14.88 11.85 12.27
C ALA A 15 -15.88 11.24 11.28
N LEU A 16 -16.31 10.01 11.50
CA LEU A 16 -17.32 9.33 10.67
C LEU A 16 -18.75 9.86 10.90
N PHE A 17 -19.04 10.47 12.06
CA PHE A 17 -20.37 10.99 12.39
C PHE A 17 -20.56 12.49 12.12
N SER A 18 -19.49 13.24 11.87
CA SER A 18 -19.56 14.69 11.66
C SER A 18 -19.60 15.06 10.18
N GLY A 19 -20.77 15.00 9.56
CA GLY A 19 -20.93 15.68 8.28
C GLY A 19 -22.11 15.21 7.44
N ARG A 20 -23.23 15.93 7.52
CA ARG A 20 -24.20 15.99 6.41
C ARG A 20 -23.62 16.87 5.30
N ALA A 21 -22.59 16.44 4.64
CA ALA A 21 -22.16 17.05 3.39
C ALA A 21 -22.95 16.39 2.26
N HIS A 22 -23.89 17.13 1.69
CA HIS A 22 -24.56 16.77 0.43
C HIS A 22 -23.58 17.05 -0.73
N ALA A 23 -22.52 16.26 -0.79
CA ALA A 23 -21.58 16.34 -1.89
C ALA A 23 -21.86 15.19 -2.86
N GLN A 24 -21.81 15.50 -4.14
CA GLN A 24 -21.85 14.51 -5.20
C GLN A 24 -20.50 13.79 -5.23
N ARG A 25 -20.34 12.81 -4.32
CA ARG A 25 -19.08 12.19 -3.92
C ARG A 25 -18.45 11.28 -4.95
N TYR A 26 -19.13 11.03 -6.04
CA TYR A 26 -18.64 10.21 -7.12
C TYR A 26 -19.11 10.73 -8.47
N LEU A 27 -18.16 11.11 -9.32
CA LEU A 27 -18.38 11.45 -10.73
C LEU A 27 -17.55 10.51 -11.62
N PRO A 28 -18.15 9.93 -12.67
CA PRO A 28 -17.38 9.22 -13.68
C PRO A 28 -16.31 10.13 -14.28
N GLY A 29 -15.10 9.61 -14.42
CA GLY A 29 -13.97 10.36 -14.95
C GLY A 29 -13.15 11.13 -13.91
N MET A 30 -13.57 11.15 -12.65
CA MET A 30 -12.73 11.69 -11.56
C MET A 30 -11.34 11.05 -11.58
N LYS A 31 -10.34 11.86 -11.31
CA LYS A 31 -8.96 11.43 -11.14
C LYS A 31 -8.51 11.67 -9.71
N GLY A 32 -7.59 10.89 -9.22
CA GLY A 32 -7.01 11.07 -7.89
C GLY A 32 -5.53 10.82 -7.87
N VAL A 33 -4.84 11.54 -6.98
CA VAL A 33 -3.46 11.26 -6.61
C VAL A 33 -3.46 10.67 -5.22
N GLU A 34 -2.75 9.58 -5.04
CA GLU A 34 -2.74 8.78 -3.82
C GLU A 34 -1.34 8.75 -3.23
N LEU A 35 -1.25 8.98 -1.93
CA LEU A 35 -0.07 8.70 -1.12
C LEU A 35 -0.41 7.57 -0.17
N ARG A 36 0.41 6.54 -0.15
CA ARG A 36 0.20 5.32 0.64
C ARG A 36 1.43 5.01 1.46
N GLY A 37 1.25 4.41 2.62
CA GLY A 37 2.34 3.91 3.44
C GLY A 37 1.84 2.95 4.49
N GLY A 38 2.74 2.12 5.00
CA GLY A 38 2.36 1.12 5.98
C GLY A 38 3.47 0.14 6.29
N PHE A 39 3.07 -1.02 6.78
CA PHE A 39 3.98 -2.05 7.24
C PHE A 39 3.86 -3.31 6.38
N ALA A 40 4.97 -4.02 6.24
CA ALA A 40 5.01 -5.33 5.61
C ALA A 40 5.27 -6.42 6.65
N ASN A 41 4.83 -7.64 6.35
CA ASN A 41 5.11 -8.81 7.17
C ASN A 41 6.62 -9.11 7.25
N GLY A 42 7.04 -9.82 8.29
CA GLY A 42 8.42 -10.27 8.48
C GLY A 42 8.98 -9.93 9.86
N SER A 43 10.26 -9.57 9.93
CA SER A 43 10.96 -9.32 11.20
C SER A 43 10.28 -8.24 12.05
N LYS A 44 10.26 -8.46 13.37
CA LYS A 44 9.70 -7.50 14.32
C LYS A 44 10.63 -6.30 14.57
N SER A 45 11.92 -6.44 14.28
CA SER A 45 12.94 -5.41 14.47
C SER A 45 14.14 -5.68 13.57
N PRO A 46 14.60 -4.70 12.80
CA PRO A 46 13.96 -3.40 12.56
C PRO A 46 12.66 -3.51 11.74
N LEU A 47 11.84 -2.46 11.79
CA LEU A 47 10.52 -2.42 11.20
C LEU A 47 10.56 -2.52 9.67
N ASN A 48 9.70 -3.38 9.11
CA ASN A 48 9.48 -3.47 7.67
C ASN A 48 8.39 -2.49 7.27
N TYR A 49 8.65 -1.62 6.31
CA TYR A 49 7.71 -0.59 5.88
C TYR A 49 7.69 -0.42 4.37
N TYR A 50 6.63 0.19 3.89
CA TYR A 50 6.56 0.64 2.51
C TYR A 50 5.96 2.04 2.43
N THR A 51 6.27 2.73 1.35
CA THR A 51 5.65 3.99 0.95
C THR A 51 5.50 4.01 -0.55
N GLY A 52 4.46 4.68 -1.04
CA GLY A 52 4.20 4.75 -2.47
C GLY A 52 3.28 5.89 -2.84
N PHE A 53 3.26 6.19 -4.12
CA PHE A 53 2.32 7.12 -4.72
C PHE A 53 1.65 6.48 -5.92
N ALA A 54 0.42 6.89 -6.21
CA ALA A 54 -0.30 6.43 -7.38
C ALA A 54 -1.22 7.52 -7.92
N VAL A 55 -1.58 7.36 -9.19
CA VAL A 55 -2.68 8.08 -9.82
C VAL A 55 -3.79 7.10 -10.14
N SER A 56 -5.03 7.52 -9.94
CA SER A 56 -6.20 6.71 -10.19
C SER A 56 -7.23 7.46 -11.03
N GLY A 57 -8.00 6.71 -11.82
CA GLY A 57 -9.11 7.26 -12.58
C GLY A 57 -10.35 6.38 -12.45
N TYR A 58 -11.47 7.02 -12.14
CA TYR A 58 -12.74 6.33 -11.89
C TYR A 58 -13.54 6.11 -13.17
N THR A 59 -14.11 4.93 -13.30
CA THR A 59 -15.02 4.55 -14.38
C THR A 59 -16.48 4.72 -13.96
N PRO A 60 -17.47 4.69 -14.88
CA PRO A 60 -18.89 4.93 -14.56
C PRO A 60 -19.49 4.07 -13.45
N LYS A 61 -18.91 2.89 -13.16
CA LYS A 61 -19.41 1.98 -12.12
C LYS A 61 -18.69 2.12 -10.78
N ALA A 62 -17.96 3.21 -10.54
CA ALA A 62 -17.09 3.42 -9.39
C ALA A 62 -15.93 2.40 -9.29
N ASN A 63 -15.65 1.68 -10.36
CA ASN A 63 -14.39 0.96 -10.49
C ASN A 63 -13.30 1.95 -10.87
N ARG A 64 -12.05 1.60 -10.65
CA ARG A 64 -10.95 2.49 -10.99
C ARG A 64 -9.73 1.72 -11.49
N TRP A 65 -8.99 2.33 -12.37
CA TRP A 65 -7.62 1.96 -12.69
C TRP A 65 -6.66 2.73 -11.77
N VAL A 66 -5.53 2.13 -11.50
CA VAL A 66 -4.47 2.70 -10.64
C VAL A 66 -3.13 2.44 -11.32
N ILE A 67 -2.31 3.49 -11.42
CA ILE A 67 -0.92 3.39 -11.87
C ILE A 67 -0.07 4.07 -10.82
N GLY A 68 0.99 3.43 -10.34
CA GLY A 68 1.80 3.97 -9.26
C GLY A 68 3.19 3.37 -9.17
N ALA A 69 3.90 3.84 -8.16
CA ALA A 69 5.21 3.32 -7.78
C ALA A 69 5.28 3.19 -6.25
N GLU A 70 6.02 2.19 -5.80
CA GLU A 70 6.15 1.84 -4.40
C GLU A 70 7.60 1.51 -4.07
N TYR A 71 8.04 1.99 -2.91
CA TYR A 71 9.27 1.61 -2.24
C TYR A 71 8.93 0.73 -1.04
N LEU A 72 9.51 -0.46 -0.96
CA LEU A 72 9.38 -1.38 0.16
C LEU A 72 10.75 -1.66 0.76
N MET A 73 10.87 -1.51 2.07
CA MET A 73 12.04 -1.89 2.85
C MET A 73 11.69 -3.06 3.76
N LYS A 74 12.43 -4.17 3.62
CA LYS A 74 12.39 -5.30 4.55
C LYS A 74 13.77 -5.57 5.12
N ASN A 75 13.80 -5.98 6.37
CA ASN A 75 15.02 -6.25 7.09
C ASN A 75 15.07 -7.72 7.50
N TYR A 76 16.16 -8.39 7.21
CA TYR A 76 16.40 -9.78 7.54
C TYR A 76 17.49 -9.88 8.61
N GLY A 77 17.19 -10.56 9.70
CA GLY A 77 18.17 -10.76 10.79
C GLY A 77 19.28 -11.69 10.35
N TYR A 78 20.51 -11.27 10.56
CA TYR A 78 21.70 -12.11 10.40
C TYR A 78 22.59 -11.94 11.63
N ARG A 79 22.65 -12.94 12.51
CA ARG A 79 23.34 -12.88 13.82
C ARG A 79 22.90 -11.63 14.59
N ASP A 80 23.85 -10.74 14.91
CA ASP A 80 23.60 -9.48 15.64
C ASP A 80 23.35 -8.28 14.71
N ALA A 81 23.31 -8.50 13.38
CA ALA A 81 23.08 -7.48 12.38
C ALA A 81 21.80 -7.71 11.57
N SER A 82 21.41 -6.72 10.82
CA SER A 82 20.27 -6.73 9.94
C SER A 82 20.71 -6.45 8.51
N VAL A 83 20.26 -7.28 7.58
CA VAL A 83 20.51 -7.12 6.14
C VAL A 83 19.29 -6.46 5.52
N PRO A 84 19.40 -5.20 5.05
CA PRO A 84 18.31 -4.50 4.42
C PRO A 84 18.06 -5.02 3.00
N ARG A 85 16.79 -5.15 2.63
CA ARG A 85 16.32 -5.39 1.26
C ARG A 85 15.40 -4.27 0.86
N ALA A 86 15.75 -3.55 -0.18
CA ALA A 86 14.94 -2.50 -0.77
C ALA A 86 14.36 -2.95 -2.11
N GLN A 87 13.08 -2.67 -2.33
CA GLN A 87 12.40 -2.92 -3.60
C GLN A 87 11.79 -1.63 -4.11
N PHE A 88 12.00 -1.34 -5.38
CA PHE A 88 11.35 -0.27 -6.13
C PHE A 88 10.46 -0.91 -7.19
N THR A 89 9.16 -0.77 -7.06
CA THR A 89 8.19 -1.40 -7.98
C THR A 89 7.25 -0.37 -8.58
N ALA A 90 7.02 -0.47 -9.88
CA ALA A 90 5.91 0.16 -10.55
C ALA A 90 4.70 -0.78 -10.53
N GLU A 91 3.50 -0.21 -10.47
CA GLU A 91 2.25 -0.99 -10.52
C GLU A 91 1.28 -0.42 -11.54
N GLY A 92 0.51 -1.34 -12.15
CA GLY A 92 -0.68 -1.02 -12.92
C GLY A 92 -1.80 -1.98 -12.52
N GLY A 93 -2.94 -1.45 -12.09
CA GLY A 93 -4.00 -2.26 -11.53
C GLY A 93 -5.41 -1.77 -11.84
N TYR A 94 -6.37 -2.64 -11.56
CA TYR A 94 -7.78 -2.33 -11.67
C TYR A 94 -8.51 -2.79 -10.40
N TYR A 95 -9.33 -1.90 -9.85
CA TYR A 95 -10.07 -2.09 -8.62
C TYR A 95 -11.56 -2.11 -8.89
N LEU A 96 -12.20 -3.17 -8.45
CA LEU A 96 -13.64 -3.40 -8.55
C LEU A 96 -14.29 -2.99 -7.23
N LYS A 97 -15.18 -2.03 -7.27
CA LYS A 97 -16.05 -1.72 -6.14
C LYS A 97 -17.08 -2.84 -5.98
N PHE A 98 -17.17 -3.45 -4.81
CA PHE A 98 -18.18 -4.47 -4.54
C PHE A 98 -19.15 -4.10 -3.43
N LEU A 99 -18.76 -3.23 -2.47
CA LEU A 99 -19.66 -2.70 -1.44
C LEU A 99 -19.55 -1.18 -1.36
N SER A 100 -20.67 -0.53 -1.01
CA SER A 100 -20.70 0.88 -0.62
C SER A 100 -21.82 1.10 0.40
N ASP A 101 -21.63 2.06 1.28
CA ASP A 101 -22.68 2.49 2.18
C ASP A 101 -23.81 3.22 1.41
N PRO A 102 -25.02 3.35 1.99
CA PRO A 102 -26.14 4.03 1.35
C PRO A 102 -25.85 5.50 1.03
N THR A 103 -25.01 6.15 1.84
CA THR A 103 -24.63 7.56 1.65
C THR A 103 -23.52 7.76 0.65
N LYS A 104 -22.96 6.66 0.11
CA LYS A 104 -21.80 6.64 -0.81
C LYS A 104 -20.59 7.39 -0.27
N THR A 105 -20.38 7.28 1.04
CA THR A 105 -19.24 7.89 1.75
C THR A 105 -18.11 6.90 1.92
N VAL A 106 -18.44 5.61 2.03
CA VAL A 106 -17.49 4.53 2.22
C VAL A 106 -17.64 3.51 1.10
N PHE A 107 -16.53 3.13 0.50
CA PHE A 107 -16.47 2.11 -0.54
C PHE A 107 -15.48 1.03 -0.16
N LEU A 108 -15.85 -0.21 -0.41
CA LEU A 108 -14.97 -1.35 -0.28
C LEU A 108 -14.72 -1.93 -1.67
N SER A 109 -13.45 -2.04 -2.02
CA SER A 109 -13.01 -2.47 -3.35
C SER A 109 -12.02 -3.63 -3.23
N VAL A 110 -12.04 -4.51 -4.22
CA VAL A 110 -11.01 -5.52 -4.43
C VAL A 110 -10.24 -5.17 -5.70
N GLY A 111 -8.91 -5.12 -5.62
CA GLY A 111 -8.03 -4.79 -6.74
C GLY A 111 -7.09 -5.91 -7.12
N GLY A 112 -6.81 -6.01 -8.41
CA GLY A 112 -5.72 -6.79 -8.96
C GLY A 112 -4.72 -5.88 -9.64
N SER A 113 -3.42 -6.07 -9.40
CA SER A 113 -2.35 -5.26 -9.98
C SER A 113 -1.24 -6.13 -10.53
N ALA A 114 -0.66 -5.72 -11.66
CA ALA A 114 0.62 -6.20 -12.15
C ALA A 114 1.74 -5.33 -11.57
N LEU A 115 2.85 -5.95 -11.22
CA LEU A 115 4.00 -5.30 -10.59
C LEU A 115 5.27 -5.63 -11.37
N ALA A 116 6.14 -4.64 -11.55
CA ALA A 116 7.47 -4.85 -12.09
C ALA A 116 8.46 -3.85 -11.43
N GLY A 117 9.69 -4.27 -11.21
CA GLY A 117 10.64 -3.40 -10.54
C GLY A 117 12.00 -4.03 -10.31
N TYR A 118 12.73 -3.44 -9.39
CA TYR A 118 14.08 -3.82 -9.04
C TYR A 118 14.23 -3.99 -7.54
N GLU A 119 14.94 -5.04 -7.17
CA GLU A 119 15.28 -5.39 -5.79
C GLU A 119 16.78 -5.27 -5.58
N THR A 120 17.19 -4.62 -4.50
CA THR A 120 18.57 -4.59 -4.05
C THR A 120 18.68 -5.15 -2.64
N VAL A 121 19.69 -5.97 -2.41
CA VAL A 121 19.98 -6.58 -1.11
C VAL A 121 21.27 -5.99 -0.58
N ASN A 122 21.24 -5.48 0.64
CA ASN A 122 22.38 -4.81 1.29
C ASN A 122 23.01 -3.71 0.40
N TRP A 123 22.17 -3.01 -0.38
CA TRP A 123 22.59 -1.95 -1.32
C TRP A 123 23.65 -2.39 -2.32
N GLY A 124 23.66 -3.68 -2.68
CA GLY A 124 24.64 -4.28 -3.61
C GLY A 124 25.93 -4.77 -2.96
N GLU A 125 26.13 -4.52 -1.68
CA GLU A 125 27.29 -5.01 -0.94
C GLU A 125 27.15 -6.50 -0.64
N ARG A 126 28.09 -7.30 -1.11
CA ARG A 126 28.06 -8.77 -0.98
C ARG A 126 28.84 -9.30 0.22
N ILE A 127 29.65 -8.48 0.85
CA ILE A 127 30.48 -8.87 2.00
C ILE A 127 29.86 -8.23 3.23
N LEU A 128 29.54 -9.06 4.21
CA LEU A 128 29.05 -8.61 5.50
C LEU A 128 30.22 -8.23 6.42
N TYR A 129 29.93 -7.57 7.52
CA TYR A 129 30.88 -7.09 8.52
C TYR A 129 31.81 -8.19 9.10
N ASP A 130 31.36 -9.45 9.07
CA ASP A 130 32.11 -10.62 9.55
C ASP A 130 32.88 -11.35 8.43
N GLY A 131 32.94 -10.77 7.22
CA GLY A 131 33.58 -11.36 6.04
C GLY A 131 32.71 -12.41 5.33
N SER A 132 31.53 -12.73 5.82
CA SER A 132 30.60 -13.66 5.17
C SER A 132 30.06 -13.08 3.88
N ARG A 133 29.84 -13.94 2.86
CA ARG A 133 29.34 -13.52 1.56
C ARG A 133 27.85 -13.76 1.42
N LEU A 134 27.08 -12.74 1.08
CA LEU A 134 25.67 -12.84 0.74
C LEU A 134 25.50 -13.63 -0.57
N LEU A 135 24.61 -14.63 -0.54
CA LEU A 135 24.20 -15.39 -1.73
C LEU A 135 23.09 -14.65 -2.49
N ALA A 136 22.26 -13.87 -1.78
CA ALA A 136 21.23 -13.05 -2.38
C ALA A 136 21.83 -11.95 -3.25
N LYS A 137 21.22 -11.73 -4.43
CA LYS A 137 21.70 -10.77 -5.44
C LYS A 137 20.59 -9.78 -5.75
N ASP A 138 21.02 -8.62 -6.19
CA ASP A 138 20.11 -7.66 -6.82
C ASP A 138 19.47 -8.30 -8.05
N ALA A 139 18.17 -8.07 -8.22
CA ALA A 139 17.40 -8.73 -9.27
C ALA A 139 16.28 -7.85 -9.78
N PHE A 140 15.90 -8.07 -11.04
CA PHE A 140 14.64 -7.60 -11.56
C PHE A 140 13.51 -8.49 -11.01
N VAL A 141 12.44 -7.86 -10.49
CA VAL A 141 11.30 -8.54 -9.92
C VAL A 141 10.03 -8.19 -10.69
N TYR A 142 9.15 -9.16 -10.86
CA TYR A 142 7.87 -8.97 -11.52
C TYR A 142 6.82 -9.88 -10.89
N GLY A 143 5.56 -9.50 -11.03
CA GLY A 143 4.51 -10.30 -10.43
C GLY A 143 3.18 -9.59 -10.37
N GLY A 144 2.43 -9.87 -9.32
CA GLY A 144 1.12 -9.29 -9.10
C GLY A 144 0.78 -9.06 -7.64
N ALA A 145 -0.31 -8.36 -7.42
CA ALA A 145 -0.88 -8.18 -6.09
C ALA A 145 -2.40 -8.26 -6.12
N ILE A 146 -2.97 -8.76 -5.02
CA ILE A 146 -4.38 -8.64 -4.71
C ILE A 146 -4.51 -7.70 -3.52
N THR A 147 -5.41 -6.72 -3.64
CA THR A 147 -5.61 -5.69 -2.62
C THR A 147 -7.08 -5.63 -2.22
N LEU A 148 -7.36 -5.65 -0.94
CA LEU A 148 -8.63 -5.25 -0.37
C LEU A 148 -8.46 -3.83 0.16
N GLU A 149 -9.27 -2.88 -0.32
CA GLU A 149 -9.13 -1.47 0.03
C GLU A 149 -10.46 -0.85 0.44
N LEU A 150 -10.42 -0.14 1.54
CA LEU A 150 -11.49 0.71 2.05
C LEU A 150 -11.16 2.17 1.70
N GLU A 151 -12.11 2.85 1.06
CA GLU A 151 -12.07 4.29 0.80
C GLU A 151 -13.12 4.98 1.65
N ALA A 152 -12.73 5.97 2.45
CA ALA A 152 -13.63 6.80 3.24
C ALA A 152 -13.49 8.27 2.82
N TYR A 153 -14.54 8.83 2.25
CA TYR A 153 -14.59 10.23 1.82
C TYR A 153 -14.79 11.14 3.03
N VAL A 154 -13.78 11.92 3.36
CA VAL A 154 -13.84 12.94 4.42
C VAL A 154 -14.41 14.23 3.86
N THR A 155 -13.97 14.58 2.66
CA THR A 155 -14.50 15.71 1.87
C THR A 155 -14.62 15.30 0.41
N ASP A 156 -15.10 16.19 -0.46
CA ASP A 156 -15.18 15.93 -1.90
C ASP A 156 -13.81 15.75 -2.56
N HIS A 157 -12.77 16.26 -1.92
CA HIS A 157 -11.40 16.24 -2.45
C HIS A 157 -10.46 15.31 -1.67
N ILE A 158 -10.82 14.91 -0.45
CA ILE A 158 -9.96 14.14 0.43
C ILE A 158 -10.62 12.81 0.80
N VAL A 159 -9.95 11.73 0.47
CA VAL A 159 -10.37 10.36 0.76
C VAL A 159 -9.29 9.68 1.59
N LEU A 160 -9.67 9.08 2.69
CA LEU A 160 -8.80 8.21 3.46
C LEU A 160 -8.85 6.80 2.89
N LEU A 161 -7.69 6.16 2.83
CA LEU A 161 -7.51 4.81 2.35
C LEU A 161 -7.02 3.91 3.49
N ALA A 162 -7.57 2.70 3.57
CA ALA A 162 -7.02 1.62 4.37
C ALA A 162 -6.97 0.36 3.52
N ALA A 163 -5.83 -0.32 3.47
CA ALA A 163 -5.64 -1.44 2.57
C ALA A 163 -4.92 -2.60 3.22
N ILE A 164 -5.31 -3.80 2.81
CA ILE A 164 -4.57 -5.05 3.02
C ILE A 164 -4.22 -5.56 1.63
N ARG A 165 -2.94 -5.84 1.41
CA ARG A 165 -2.42 -6.27 0.12
C ARG A 165 -1.55 -7.51 0.27
N GLU A 166 -1.76 -8.49 -0.58
CA GLU A 166 -0.86 -9.62 -0.75
C GLU A 166 -0.16 -9.51 -2.10
N ARG A 167 1.18 -9.53 -2.08
CA ARG A 167 2.04 -9.42 -3.26
C ARG A 167 2.73 -10.75 -3.51
N VAL A 168 2.81 -11.13 -4.78
CA VAL A 168 3.56 -12.28 -5.26
C VAL A 168 4.55 -11.78 -6.30
N LEU A 169 5.85 -11.86 -6.00
CA LEU A 169 6.91 -11.36 -6.88
C LEU A 169 7.90 -12.48 -7.21
N TRP A 170 8.02 -12.78 -8.48
CA TRP A 170 9.05 -13.66 -9.03
C TRP A 170 10.32 -12.87 -9.32
N GLY A 171 11.44 -13.58 -9.42
CA GLY A 171 12.77 -13.01 -9.64
C GLY A 171 13.50 -12.64 -8.34
N SER A 172 12.80 -12.49 -7.23
CA SER A 172 13.42 -12.29 -5.92
C SER A 172 14.18 -13.55 -5.46
N SER A 173 15.32 -13.36 -4.82
CA SER A 173 16.11 -14.42 -4.20
C SER A 173 15.68 -14.74 -2.75
N LEU A 174 14.72 -13.99 -2.20
CA LEU A 174 14.27 -14.10 -0.81
C LEU A 174 12.81 -14.54 -0.74
N ASP A 175 11.87 -13.61 -0.49
CA ASP A 175 10.46 -13.93 -0.30
C ASP A 175 9.66 -13.79 -1.59
N LEU A 176 8.88 -14.82 -1.92
CA LEU A 176 7.90 -14.78 -3.01
C LEU A 176 6.66 -13.99 -2.60
N PHE A 177 6.21 -14.17 -1.35
CA PHE A 177 4.98 -13.56 -0.82
C PHE A 177 5.30 -12.43 0.15
N THR A 178 4.55 -11.34 0.06
CA THR A 178 4.66 -10.21 0.99
C THR A 178 3.29 -9.63 1.27
N THR A 179 2.85 -9.75 2.52
CA THR A 179 1.62 -9.13 3.02
C THR A 179 1.91 -7.72 3.50
N GLN A 180 1.09 -6.76 3.08
CA GLN A 180 1.19 -5.34 3.46
C GLN A 180 -0.10 -4.89 4.12
N PHE A 181 0.05 -4.03 5.14
CA PHE A 181 -1.04 -3.32 5.81
C PHE A 181 -0.75 -1.84 5.73
N GLY A 182 -1.65 -1.07 5.17
CA GLY A 182 -1.37 0.34 4.94
C GLY A 182 -2.54 1.26 5.07
N LEU A 183 -2.18 2.52 5.24
CA LEU A 183 -3.08 3.66 5.19
C LEU A 183 -2.63 4.59 4.08
N GLY A 184 -3.54 5.43 3.62
CA GLY A 184 -3.22 6.41 2.60
C GLY A 184 -4.20 7.57 2.59
N VAL A 185 -3.83 8.56 1.81
CA VAL A 185 -4.70 9.71 1.50
C VAL A 185 -4.75 9.86 -0.01
N LYS A 186 -5.94 10.04 -0.53
CA LYS A 186 -6.19 10.32 -1.94
C LYS A 186 -6.76 11.73 -2.06
N PHE A 187 -6.18 12.50 -2.98
CA PHE A 187 -6.66 13.82 -3.37
C PHE A 187 -7.37 13.70 -4.71
N ILE A 188 -8.65 14.05 -4.74
CA ILE A 188 -9.47 14.04 -5.95
C ILE A 188 -9.22 15.32 -6.73
N ILE A 189 -8.94 15.16 -8.02
CA ILE A 189 -8.73 16.22 -8.99
C ILE A 189 -9.87 16.16 -10.00
N HIS A 190 -10.54 17.27 -10.23
CA HIS A 190 -11.64 17.41 -11.18
C HIS A 190 -11.11 17.95 -12.50
#